data_01add3f19800bdf7b1ee7c8ad4d5c575
#
_entry.id   01add3f19800bdf7b1ee7c8ad4d5c575
#
_cell.length_a   1.000
_cell.length_b   1.000
_cell.length_c   1.000
_cell.angle_alpha   90.00
_cell.angle_beta   90.00
_cell.angle_gamma   90.00
#
_symmetry.space_group_name_H-M   'P 1'
#
loop_
_entity.id
_entity.type
_entity.pdbx_description
1 polymer ?
#
loop_
_entity_poly.entity_id
_entity_poly.type
_entity_poly.pdbx_seq_one_letter_code
_entity_poly.pdbx_strand_id
1 'polypeptide(L)'
;MNHPLRTATGGRMTHDGSSMMPRQGKKYRDAREKVPVGVRFQPGEALELVKELSFARFDESVEVATRLSVDPRKADQIVRGTVVLPHGTGKTQRVLVIAEGEKAKQAEEAGADYVGTEYVQQIQEGWLDFDVVVASPDQMGKVGPLGRILGPRGLMPTPKAGTVTMDVGRAVSEIKAGKIEFRVDKTGNVHAPIGKVSFDLEKLEENLGAFMDSIIRARPAAAKGGYVQSVTVSSTMGPGVAVEPTLYRRRL
;
A
#
# COMPACT_ATOMS: atom_id res chain seq x y z
N MET A 1 -5.05 52.34 29.93
CA MET A 1 -6.01 51.47 29.20
C MET A 1 -5.39 50.10 29.14
N ASN A 2 -5.81 49.22 30.05
CA ASN A 2 -5.23 47.87 30.21
C ASN A 2 -6.03 46.89 29.36
N HIS A 3 -5.38 46.22 28.42
CA HIS A 3 -5.92 45.07 27.71
C HIS A 3 -5.56 43.80 28.50
N PRO A 4 -6.52 42.96 28.88
CA PRO A 4 -6.21 41.70 29.53
C PRO A 4 -5.81 40.65 28.47
N LEU A 5 -4.67 40.02 28.70
CA LEU A 5 -4.18 38.82 27.99
C LEU A 5 -5.21 37.70 28.17
N ARG A 6 -5.71 37.17 27.05
CA ARG A 6 -6.49 35.93 27.00
C ARG A 6 -5.58 34.76 27.38
N THR A 7 -5.78 34.22 28.54
CA THR A 7 -5.19 32.96 28.98
C THR A 7 -5.78 31.82 28.14
N ALA A 8 -4.90 31.03 27.49
CA ALA A 8 -5.25 29.78 26.83
C ALA A 8 -5.89 28.84 27.86
N THR A 9 -7.13 28.44 27.61
CA THR A 9 -7.87 27.45 28.39
C THR A 9 -7.17 26.11 28.30
N GLY A 10 -6.49 25.74 29.39
CA GLY A 10 -5.90 24.42 29.56
C GLY A 10 -6.95 23.32 29.46
N GLY A 11 -6.63 22.28 28.70
CA GLY A 11 -7.44 21.08 28.60
C GLY A 11 -7.68 20.50 30.00
N ARG A 12 -8.92 20.17 30.30
CA ARG A 12 -9.34 19.51 31.53
C ARG A 12 -8.63 18.14 31.61
N MET A 13 -7.68 18.00 32.50
CA MET A 13 -7.14 16.71 32.90
C MET A 13 -8.19 15.98 33.74
N THR A 14 -8.52 14.77 33.40
CA THR A 14 -9.27 13.88 34.28
C THR A 14 -8.35 13.35 35.37
N HIS A 15 -8.90 13.05 36.55
CA HIS A 15 -8.18 12.73 37.80
C HIS A 15 -7.33 11.45 37.74
N ASP A 16 -7.38 10.68 36.63
CA ASP A 16 -6.63 9.43 36.41
C ASP A 16 -5.44 9.55 35.42
N GLY A 17 -5.11 10.77 34.98
CA GLY A 17 -3.92 11.01 34.12
C GLY A 17 -4.03 10.46 32.70
N SER A 18 -5.20 9.91 32.27
CA SER A 18 -5.37 9.44 30.92
C SER A 18 -5.62 10.61 29.98
N SER A 19 -4.78 10.79 28.97
CA SER A 19 -5.01 11.73 27.89
C SER A 19 -6.30 11.33 27.17
N MET A 20 -7.27 12.24 27.08
CA MET A 20 -8.51 12.01 26.34
C MET A 20 -8.19 11.79 24.87
N MET A 21 -8.06 10.53 24.45
CA MET A 21 -8.04 10.19 23.03
C MET A 21 -9.35 10.65 22.37
N PRO A 22 -9.29 11.18 21.13
CA PRO A 22 -10.51 11.57 20.43
C PRO A 22 -11.50 10.41 20.40
N ARG A 23 -12.78 10.69 20.73
CA ARG A 23 -13.82 9.65 20.78
C ARG A 23 -14.00 9.03 19.40
N GLN A 24 -13.73 7.74 19.29
CA GLN A 24 -14.01 6.95 18.09
C GLN A 24 -15.53 6.92 17.81
N GLY A 25 -15.89 6.83 16.52
CA GLY A 25 -17.30 6.74 16.11
C GLY A 25 -17.98 5.47 16.66
N LYS A 26 -19.31 5.52 16.85
CA LYS A 26 -20.08 4.40 17.41
C LYS A 26 -19.85 3.10 16.65
N LYS A 27 -20.02 3.10 15.33
CA LYS A 27 -19.83 1.90 14.47
C LYS A 27 -18.45 1.27 14.62
N TYR A 28 -17.40 2.09 14.71
CA TYR A 28 -16.04 1.59 14.91
C TYR A 28 -15.88 0.95 16.30
N ARG A 29 -16.47 1.53 17.35
CA ARG A 29 -16.42 0.96 18.70
C ARG A 29 -17.14 -0.38 18.75
N ASP A 30 -18.34 -0.45 18.19
CA ASP A 30 -19.16 -1.65 18.13
C ASP A 30 -18.42 -2.77 17.34
N ALA A 31 -17.75 -2.43 16.23
CA ALA A 31 -16.92 -3.36 15.48
C ALA A 31 -15.66 -3.79 16.27
N ARG A 32 -15.00 -2.85 16.98
CA ARG A 32 -13.80 -3.15 17.75
C ARG A 32 -14.08 -4.03 18.96
N GLU A 33 -15.23 -3.88 19.61
CA GLU A 33 -15.64 -4.73 20.74
C GLU A 33 -15.78 -6.22 20.36
N LYS A 34 -16.09 -6.50 19.10
CA LYS A 34 -16.17 -7.86 18.56
C LYS A 34 -14.79 -8.49 18.30
N VAL A 35 -13.71 -7.69 18.24
CA VAL A 35 -12.35 -8.20 18.06
C VAL A 35 -11.71 -8.44 19.42
N PRO A 36 -11.50 -9.70 19.84
CA PRO A 36 -10.91 -10.00 21.13
C PRO A 36 -9.45 -9.50 21.20
N VAL A 37 -9.13 -8.85 22.30
CA VAL A 37 -7.79 -8.29 22.53
C VAL A 37 -6.78 -9.40 22.79
N GLY A 38 -5.64 -9.35 22.09
CA GLY A 38 -4.53 -10.30 22.29
C GLY A 38 -4.70 -11.65 21.61
N VAL A 39 -5.82 -11.90 20.96
CA VAL A 39 -6.04 -13.12 20.16
C VAL A 39 -5.46 -12.93 18.77
N ARG A 40 -4.84 -13.99 18.25
CA ARG A 40 -4.33 -14.07 16.87
C ARG A 40 -5.12 -15.14 16.13
N PHE A 41 -5.54 -14.81 14.93
CA PHE A 41 -6.40 -15.66 14.12
C PHE A 41 -5.64 -16.32 12.99
N GLN A 42 -6.16 -17.43 12.46
CA GLN A 42 -5.72 -17.95 11.18
C GLN A 42 -6.07 -16.96 10.06
N PRO A 43 -5.35 -16.97 8.93
CA PRO A 43 -5.59 -16.01 7.84
C PRO A 43 -7.04 -15.94 7.36
N GLY A 44 -7.66 -17.11 7.11
CA GLY A 44 -9.05 -17.20 6.67
C GLY A 44 -10.03 -16.63 7.72
N GLU A 45 -9.90 -17.03 8.98
CA GLU A 45 -10.73 -16.52 10.09
C GLU A 45 -10.59 -15.00 10.27
N ALA A 46 -9.35 -14.47 10.16
CA ALA A 46 -9.11 -13.04 10.26
C ALA A 46 -9.76 -12.26 9.11
N LEU A 47 -9.69 -12.77 7.89
CA LEU A 47 -10.28 -12.16 6.72
C LEU A 47 -11.82 -12.23 6.76
N GLU A 48 -12.39 -13.33 7.21
CA GLU A 48 -13.83 -13.47 7.42
C GLU A 48 -14.33 -12.45 8.44
N LEU A 49 -13.64 -12.33 9.58
CA LEU A 49 -13.96 -11.35 10.61
C LEU A 49 -13.85 -9.91 10.09
N VAL A 50 -12.83 -9.58 9.28
CA VAL A 50 -12.69 -8.26 8.64
C VAL A 50 -13.87 -7.96 7.71
N LYS A 51 -14.35 -8.95 6.94
CA LYS A 51 -15.53 -8.80 6.07
C LYS A 51 -16.80 -8.56 6.89
N GLU A 52 -17.01 -9.32 7.96
CA GLU A 52 -18.16 -9.17 8.87
C GLU A 52 -18.19 -7.79 9.55
N LEU A 53 -17.02 -7.30 9.94
CA LEU A 53 -16.87 -6.02 10.67
C LEU A 53 -16.88 -4.79 9.76
N SER A 54 -16.94 -4.95 8.45
CA SER A 54 -17.03 -3.83 7.51
C SER A 54 -18.39 -3.15 7.64
N PHE A 55 -18.42 -1.82 7.74
CA PHE A 55 -19.64 -1.07 8.00
C PHE A 55 -19.80 0.18 7.11
N ALA A 56 -18.88 0.45 6.21
CA ALA A 56 -19.00 1.57 5.29
C ALA A 56 -20.07 1.31 4.21
N ARG A 57 -20.53 2.39 3.57
CA ARG A 57 -21.52 2.29 2.49
C ARG A 57 -20.89 2.08 1.10
N PHE A 58 -19.57 2.07 1.03
CA PHE A 58 -18.78 1.81 -0.17
C PHE A 58 -18.05 0.48 -0.02
N ASP A 59 -17.60 -0.08 -1.13
CA ASP A 59 -16.81 -1.30 -1.13
C ASP A 59 -15.40 -1.02 -0.56
N GLU A 60 -15.22 -1.36 0.72
CA GLU A 60 -13.99 -1.11 1.46
C GLU A 60 -12.84 -1.93 0.88
N SER A 61 -11.63 -1.35 0.92
CA SER A 61 -10.42 -2.11 0.62
C SER A 61 -10.00 -2.93 1.83
N VAL A 62 -9.56 -4.15 1.59
CA VAL A 62 -8.89 -4.98 2.61
C VAL A 62 -7.40 -4.74 2.49
N GLU A 63 -6.78 -4.34 3.60
CA GLU A 63 -5.38 -3.98 3.67
C GLU A 63 -4.66 -4.86 4.69
N VAL A 64 -3.39 -5.13 4.41
CA VAL A 64 -2.49 -5.82 5.33
C VAL A 64 -1.39 -4.88 5.80
N ALA A 65 -1.14 -4.88 7.10
CA ALA A 65 0.00 -4.21 7.73
C ALA A 65 0.90 -5.27 8.36
N THR A 66 2.15 -5.33 7.91
CA THR A 66 3.13 -6.30 8.39
C THR A 66 4.29 -5.57 9.04
N ARG A 67 4.54 -5.86 10.33
CA ARG A 67 5.71 -5.33 11.03
C ARG A 67 6.89 -6.27 10.86
N LEU A 68 8.00 -5.70 10.38
CA LEU A 68 9.23 -6.41 10.12
C LEU A 68 10.31 -6.05 11.15
N SER A 69 11.20 -7.00 11.43
CA SER A 69 12.37 -6.80 12.28
C SER A 69 13.54 -6.22 11.49
N VAL A 70 13.36 -4.99 10.95
CA VAL A 70 14.37 -4.28 10.18
C VAL A 70 14.50 -2.84 10.68
N ASP A 71 15.66 -2.25 10.48
CA ASP A 71 15.92 -0.83 10.73
C ASP A 71 15.94 -0.07 9.39
N PRO A 72 14.86 0.64 9.03
CA PRO A 72 14.75 1.32 7.73
C PRO A 72 15.72 2.49 7.56
N ARG A 73 16.41 2.89 8.62
CA ARG A 73 17.46 3.94 8.58
C ARG A 73 18.73 3.43 7.91
N LYS A 74 18.92 2.11 7.88
CA LYS A 74 20.07 1.46 7.27
C LYS A 74 19.72 1.06 5.85
N ALA A 75 20.52 1.49 4.88
CA ALA A 75 20.27 1.25 3.46
C ALA A 75 20.24 -0.24 3.09
N ASP A 76 20.97 -1.08 3.81
CA ASP A 76 21.04 -2.54 3.66
C ASP A 76 19.84 -3.29 4.25
N GLN A 77 18.98 -2.60 5.02
CA GLN A 77 17.78 -3.14 5.64
C GLN A 77 16.47 -2.59 5.07
N ILE A 78 16.55 -1.79 4.01
CA ILE A 78 15.36 -1.28 3.33
C ILE A 78 14.71 -2.42 2.54
N VAL A 79 13.51 -2.80 2.99
CA VAL A 79 12.66 -3.78 2.28
C VAL A 79 11.79 -3.04 1.27
N ARG A 80 11.91 -3.40 0.01
CA ARG A 80 11.13 -2.86 -1.10
C ARG A 80 11.01 -3.92 -2.18
N GLY A 81 9.85 -4.03 -2.77
CA GLY A 81 9.61 -4.97 -3.86
C GLY A 81 8.28 -4.73 -4.54
N THR A 82 7.98 -5.61 -5.46
CA THR A 82 6.70 -5.66 -6.16
C THR A 82 6.14 -7.07 -6.09
N VAL A 83 4.84 -7.18 -6.10
CA VAL A 83 4.12 -8.44 -6.19
C VAL A 83 2.94 -8.29 -7.15
N VAL A 84 2.71 -9.29 -7.97
CA VAL A 84 1.49 -9.41 -8.76
C VAL A 84 0.52 -10.25 -7.95
N LEU A 85 -0.60 -9.68 -7.57
CA LEU A 85 -1.63 -10.39 -6.83
C LEU A 85 -2.42 -11.28 -7.80
N PRO A 86 -2.63 -12.58 -7.49
CA PRO A 86 -3.33 -13.51 -8.37
C PRO A 86 -4.72 -13.01 -8.82
N HIS A 87 -5.43 -12.36 -7.90
CA HIS A 87 -6.79 -11.84 -8.15
C HIS A 87 -6.85 -10.31 -8.24
N GLY A 88 -5.69 -9.65 -8.37
CA GLY A 88 -5.60 -8.19 -8.41
C GLY A 88 -6.05 -7.52 -7.11
N THR A 89 -6.19 -6.20 -7.16
CA THR A 89 -6.60 -5.38 -6.01
C THR A 89 -8.09 -4.99 -6.06
N GLY A 90 -8.82 -5.32 -7.13
CA GLY A 90 -10.19 -4.85 -7.37
C GLY A 90 -10.31 -3.36 -7.71
N LYS A 91 -9.19 -2.68 -7.97
CA LYS A 91 -9.14 -1.31 -8.47
C LYS A 91 -8.61 -1.31 -9.90
N THR A 92 -9.37 -0.75 -10.84
CA THR A 92 -8.88 -0.48 -12.19
C THR A 92 -7.89 0.67 -12.14
N GLN A 93 -6.63 0.40 -12.47
CA GLN A 93 -5.58 1.42 -12.50
C GLN A 93 -5.51 2.06 -13.88
N ARG A 94 -5.45 3.39 -13.92
CA ARG A 94 -5.18 4.15 -15.14
C ARG A 94 -3.68 4.27 -15.33
N VAL A 95 -3.20 3.66 -16.41
CA VAL A 95 -1.77 3.55 -16.69
C VAL A 95 -1.37 4.56 -17.75
N LEU A 96 -0.47 5.47 -17.41
CA LEU A 96 0.20 6.37 -18.35
C LEU A 96 1.54 5.76 -18.77
N VAL A 97 1.78 5.70 -20.06
CA VAL A 97 3.03 5.23 -20.64
C VAL A 97 3.76 6.33 -21.37
N ILE A 98 5.00 6.61 -20.96
CA ILE A 98 5.88 7.57 -21.63
C ILE A 98 6.90 6.80 -22.46
N ALA A 99 6.55 6.57 -23.72
CA ALA A 99 7.37 5.85 -24.69
C ALA A 99 7.14 6.40 -26.10
N GLU A 100 8.05 6.11 -27.03
CA GLU A 100 7.97 6.51 -28.44
C GLU A 100 8.12 5.29 -29.36
N GLY A 101 7.59 5.41 -30.59
CA GLY A 101 7.74 4.43 -31.64
C GLY A 101 7.07 3.09 -31.37
N GLU A 102 7.81 2.00 -31.55
CA GLU A 102 7.29 0.63 -31.40
C GLU A 102 6.84 0.33 -29.94
N LYS A 103 7.56 0.87 -28.95
CA LYS A 103 7.23 0.71 -27.54
C LYS A 103 5.88 1.35 -27.17
N ALA A 104 5.53 2.46 -27.84
CA ALA A 104 4.22 3.09 -27.67
C ALA A 104 3.10 2.19 -28.17
N LYS A 105 3.27 1.57 -29.36
CA LYS A 105 2.30 0.61 -29.91
C LYS A 105 2.12 -0.62 -29.01
N GLN A 106 3.22 -1.16 -28.50
CA GLN A 106 3.16 -2.29 -27.55
C GLN A 106 2.39 -1.92 -26.27
N ALA A 107 2.51 -0.68 -25.80
CA ALA A 107 1.76 -0.20 -24.64
C ALA A 107 0.26 -0.06 -24.93
N GLU A 108 -0.11 0.43 -26.10
CA GLU A 108 -1.51 0.52 -26.54
C GLU A 108 -2.15 -0.86 -26.69
N GLU A 109 -1.45 -1.82 -27.31
CA GLU A 109 -1.88 -3.20 -27.44
C GLU A 109 -2.05 -3.91 -26.09
N ALA A 110 -1.20 -3.56 -25.10
CA ALA A 110 -1.30 -4.07 -23.72
C ALA A 110 -2.41 -3.39 -22.88
N GLY A 111 -3.12 -2.39 -23.44
CA GLY A 111 -4.25 -1.73 -22.79
C GLY A 111 -3.88 -0.57 -21.89
N ALA A 112 -2.79 0.17 -22.17
CA ALA A 112 -2.49 1.43 -21.49
C ALA A 112 -3.59 2.48 -21.79
N ASP A 113 -3.94 3.29 -20.80
CA ASP A 113 -5.00 4.29 -20.93
C ASP A 113 -4.49 5.56 -21.63
N TYR A 114 -3.23 5.90 -21.39
CA TYR A 114 -2.57 7.07 -21.98
C TYR A 114 -1.17 6.66 -22.45
N VAL A 115 -0.85 7.00 -23.71
CA VAL A 115 0.45 6.68 -24.31
C VAL A 115 0.96 7.87 -25.09
N GLY A 116 2.19 8.28 -24.79
CA GLY A 116 2.84 9.36 -25.54
C GLY A 116 3.79 10.20 -24.68
N THR A 117 4.57 11.04 -25.36
CA THR A 117 5.49 11.97 -24.70
C THR A 117 4.88 13.36 -24.47
N GLU A 118 3.77 13.67 -25.13
CA GLU A 118 2.99 14.89 -24.95
C GLU A 118 2.46 15.07 -23.52
N TYR A 119 2.22 13.96 -22.83
CA TYR A 119 1.78 13.97 -21.43
C TYR A 119 2.83 14.54 -20.46
N VAL A 120 4.11 14.59 -20.87
CA VAL A 120 5.15 15.24 -20.07
C VAL A 120 4.84 16.72 -19.87
N GLN A 121 4.40 17.41 -20.93
CA GLN A 121 4.00 18.81 -20.83
C GLN A 121 2.71 18.98 -20.03
N GLN A 122 1.71 18.13 -20.25
CA GLN A 122 0.44 18.18 -19.51
C GLN A 122 0.66 17.98 -18.00
N ILE A 123 1.58 17.09 -17.60
CA ILE A 123 1.94 16.90 -16.18
C ILE A 123 2.60 18.17 -15.61
N GLN A 124 3.43 18.88 -16.37
CA GLN A 124 4.00 20.15 -15.94
C GLN A 124 2.92 21.22 -15.73
N GLU A 125 1.88 21.20 -16.55
CA GLU A 125 0.70 22.06 -16.45
C GLU A 125 -0.25 21.66 -15.32
N GLY A 126 -0.02 20.49 -14.69
CA GLY A 126 -0.76 20.02 -13.50
C GLY A 126 -1.76 18.89 -13.76
N TRP A 127 -1.81 18.32 -14.96
CA TRP A 127 -2.63 17.16 -15.23
C TRP A 127 -2.07 15.89 -14.56
N LEU A 128 -2.87 15.21 -13.77
CA LEU A 128 -2.47 14.04 -12.96
C LEU A 128 -3.58 12.98 -12.88
N ASP A 129 -4.33 12.83 -13.98
CA ASP A 129 -5.48 11.92 -14.02
C ASP A 129 -5.10 10.48 -14.38
N PHE A 130 -4.06 9.97 -13.72
CA PHE A 130 -3.54 8.60 -13.82
C PHE A 130 -3.10 8.08 -12.45
N ASP A 131 -3.02 6.76 -12.32
CA ASP A 131 -2.65 6.08 -11.08
C ASP A 131 -1.21 5.53 -11.10
N VAL A 132 -0.69 5.16 -12.28
CA VAL A 132 0.67 4.63 -12.44
C VAL A 132 1.32 5.20 -13.69
N VAL A 133 2.62 5.50 -13.63
CA VAL A 133 3.44 5.90 -14.78
C VAL A 133 4.45 4.81 -15.10
N VAL A 134 4.47 4.39 -16.35
CA VAL A 134 5.50 3.53 -16.93
C VAL A 134 6.32 4.34 -17.92
N ALA A 135 7.63 4.23 -17.88
CA ALA A 135 8.51 4.94 -18.80
C ALA A 135 9.54 4.00 -19.42
N SER A 136 9.84 4.22 -20.69
CA SER A 136 11.02 3.59 -21.28
C SER A 136 12.29 4.28 -20.76
N PRO A 137 13.40 3.55 -20.57
CA PRO A 137 14.66 4.13 -20.11
C PRO A 137 15.13 5.34 -20.95
N ASP A 138 14.89 5.27 -22.25
CA ASP A 138 15.25 6.31 -23.21
C ASP A 138 14.55 7.65 -22.93
N GLN A 139 13.32 7.61 -22.40
CA GLN A 139 12.51 8.79 -22.11
C GLN A 139 12.70 9.32 -20.68
N MET A 140 13.50 8.65 -19.85
CA MET A 140 13.74 9.08 -18.47
C MET A 140 14.37 10.48 -18.37
N GLY A 141 15.11 10.91 -19.39
CA GLY A 141 15.61 12.30 -19.49
C GLY A 141 14.49 13.34 -19.49
N LYS A 142 13.35 13.04 -20.15
CA LYS A 142 12.16 13.92 -20.20
C LYS A 142 11.33 13.81 -18.93
N VAL A 143 11.31 12.63 -18.30
CA VAL A 143 10.55 12.37 -17.05
C VAL A 143 11.27 12.93 -15.81
N GLY A 144 12.60 13.01 -15.81
CA GLY A 144 13.43 13.50 -14.70
C GLY A 144 12.95 14.83 -14.11
N PRO A 145 12.70 15.88 -14.90
CA PRO A 145 12.19 17.18 -14.43
C PRO A 145 10.83 17.08 -13.70
N LEU A 146 10.01 16.08 -14.04
CA LEU A 146 8.71 15.84 -13.40
C LEU A 146 8.83 15.29 -11.97
N GLY A 147 10.04 14.91 -11.53
CA GLY A 147 10.28 14.37 -10.19
C GLY A 147 9.81 15.26 -9.05
N ARG A 148 9.78 16.59 -9.25
CA ARG A 148 9.24 17.55 -8.27
C ARG A 148 7.72 17.43 -8.09
N ILE A 149 7.00 17.00 -9.14
CA ILE A 149 5.54 16.85 -9.15
C ILE A 149 5.16 15.42 -8.79
N LEU A 150 5.77 14.44 -9.45
CA LEU A 150 5.44 13.02 -9.30
C LEU A 150 6.02 12.39 -8.03
N GLY A 151 7.20 12.85 -7.59
CA GLY A 151 7.91 12.29 -6.43
C GLY A 151 7.11 12.35 -5.13
N PRO A 152 6.61 13.53 -4.69
CA PRO A 152 5.82 13.65 -3.45
C PRO A 152 4.51 12.84 -3.49
N ARG A 153 4.00 12.54 -4.68
CA ARG A 153 2.76 11.76 -4.89
C ARG A 153 3.00 10.26 -5.04
N GLY A 154 4.27 9.82 -5.07
CA GLY A 154 4.61 8.41 -5.26
C GLY A 154 4.38 7.89 -6.68
N LEU A 155 4.17 8.79 -7.66
CA LEU A 155 3.89 8.44 -9.06
C LEU A 155 5.15 8.37 -9.94
N MET A 156 6.33 8.66 -9.38
CA MET A 156 7.59 8.67 -10.16
C MET A 156 7.98 7.25 -10.57
N PRO A 157 8.15 6.98 -11.88
CA PRO A 157 8.58 5.67 -12.34
C PRO A 157 9.99 5.35 -11.84
N THR A 158 10.20 4.11 -11.43
CA THR A 158 11.49 3.64 -10.90
C THR A 158 11.85 2.25 -11.43
N PRO A 159 13.14 1.98 -11.73
CA PRO A 159 13.57 0.65 -12.15
C PRO A 159 13.28 -0.44 -11.10
N LYS A 160 13.36 -0.09 -9.81
CA LYS A 160 13.11 -1.02 -8.69
C LYS A 160 11.65 -1.47 -8.59
N ALA A 161 10.70 -0.64 -9.01
CA ALA A 161 9.28 -1.00 -9.13
C ALA A 161 8.94 -1.68 -10.46
N GLY A 162 9.93 -1.79 -11.37
CA GLY A 162 9.71 -2.31 -12.71
C GLY A 162 8.83 -1.43 -13.59
N THR A 163 8.70 -0.14 -13.23
CA THR A 163 7.97 0.88 -14.01
C THR A 163 8.88 1.64 -14.98
N VAL A 164 10.19 1.39 -14.92
CA VAL A 164 11.15 1.80 -15.95
C VAL A 164 11.71 0.53 -16.57
N THR A 165 11.28 0.22 -17.79
CA THR A 165 11.63 -1.03 -18.47
C THR A 165 11.65 -0.84 -19.98
N MET A 166 12.39 -1.72 -20.67
CA MET A 166 12.38 -1.83 -22.14
C MET A 166 11.12 -2.56 -22.63
N ASP A 167 10.63 -3.52 -21.84
CA ASP A 167 9.41 -4.29 -22.14
C ASP A 167 8.20 -3.59 -21.50
N VAL A 168 7.72 -2.57 -22.20
CA VAL A 168 6.63 -1.73 -21.70
C VAL A 168 5.30 -2.47 -21.72
N GLY A 169 5.05 -3.28 -22.75
CA GLY A 169 3.80 -4.05 -22.88
C GLY A 169 3.59 -5.01 -21.72
N ARG A 170 4.64 -5.76 -21.36
CA ARG A 170 4.60 -6.65 -20.20
C ARG A 170 4.34 -5.89 -18.89
N ALA A 171 5.03 -4.74 -18.69
CA ALA A 171 4.84 -3.94 -17.49
C ALA A 171 3.40 -3.43 -17.35
N VAL A 172 2.78 -2.97 -18.43
CA VAL A 172 1.37 -2.54 -18.47
C VAL A 172 0.46 -3.71 -18.12
N SER A 173 0.67 -4.89 -18.73
CA SER A 173 -0.13 -6.09 -18.46
C SER A 173 -0.05 -6.51 -16.99
N GLU A 174 1.17 -6.51 -16.40
CA GLU A 174 1.35 -6.84 -14.98
C GLU A 174 0.65 -5.82 -14.05
N ILE A 175 0.70 -4.52 -14.38
CA ILE A 175 0.02 -3.47 -13.60
C ILE A 175 -1.50 -3.65 -13.68
N LYS A 176 -2.03 -3.89 -14.89
CA LYS A 176 -3.47 -4.16 -15.09
C LYS A 176 -3.92 -5.46 -14.41
N ALA A 177 -3.03 -6.46 -14.31
CA ALA A 177 -3.27 -7.70 -13.57
C ALA A 177 -3.24 -7.52 -12.03
N GLY A 178 -2.87 -6.32 -11.53
CA GLY A 178 -2.87 -6.03 -10.10
C GLY A 178 -1.49 -6.09 -9.43
N LYS A 179 -0.45 -5.71 -10.16
CA LYS A 179 0.89 -5.50 -9.58
C LYS A 179 0.85 -4.34 -8.59
N ILE A 180 1.29 -4.60 -7.37
CA ILE A 180 1.46 -3.60 -6.33
C ILE A 180 2.93 -3.46 -5.95
N GLU A 181 3.33 -2.25 -5.57
CA GLU A 181 4.62 -1.98 -4.95
C GLU A 181 4.46 -1.94 -3.44
N PHE A 182 5.41 -2.50 -2.73
CA PHE A 182 5.50 -2.38 -1.28
C PHE A 182 6.85 -1.85 -0.85
N ARG A 183 6.84 -1.05 0.21
CA ARG A 183 8.04 -0.48 0.81
C ARG A 183 7.87 -0.38 2.31
N VAL A 184 8.96 -0.70 3.03
CA VAL A 184 9.00 -0.51 4.48
C VAL A 184 8.95 0.99 4.82
N ASP A 185 8.13 1.36 5.80
CA ASP A 185 8.04 2.70 6.35
C ASP A 185 9.18 2.99 7.37
N LYS A 186 9.21 4.21 7.92
CA LYS A 186 10.23 4.61 8.90
C LYS A 186 10.18 3.84 10.23
N THR A 187 9.08 3.14 10.49
CA THR A 187 8.82 2.39 11.73
C THR A 187 9.00 0.89 11.56
N GLY A 188 9.34 0.41 10.35
CA GLY A 188 9.56 -0.99 10.05
C GLY A 188 8.30 -1.74 9.63
N ASN A 189 7.23 -1.02 9.25
CA ASN A 189 5.99 -1.63 8.75
C ASN A 189 5.94 -1.58 7.22
N VAL A 190 5.27 -2.56 6.65
CA VAL A 190 4.89 -2.61 5.24
C VAL A 190 3.37 -2.65 5.17
N HIS A 191 2.79 -1.79 4.34
CA HIS A 191 1.35 -1.71 4.11
C HIS A 191 1.05 -2.03 2.66
N ALA A 192 0.00 -2.81 2.40
CA ALA A 192 -0.46 -3.10 1.06
C ALA A 192 -1.96 -3.42 1.02
N PRO A 193 -2.67 -2.98 -0.03
CA PRO A 193 -4.02 -3.47 -0.31
C PRO A 193 -3.95 -4.88 -0.90
N ILE A 194 -4.78 -5.79 -0.40
CA ILE A 194 -4.86 -7.18 -0.87
C ILE A 194 -6.16 -7.50 -1.61
N GLY A 195 -7.11 -6.58 -1.64
CA GLY A 195 -8.36 -6.72 -2.37
C GLY A 195 -9.47 -5.82 -1.85
N LYS A 196 -10.70 -6.21 -2.13
CA LYS A 196 -11.93 -5.55 -1.70
C LYS A 196 -12.73 -6.45 -0.79
N VAL A 197 -13.57 -5.87 0.08
CA VAL A 197 -14.49 -6.62 0.94
C VAL A 197 -15.47 -7.46 0.11
N SER A 198 -15.81 -7.01 -1.10
CA SER A 198 -16.64 -7.75 -2.05
C SER A 198 -15.99 -9.03 -2.62
N PHE A 199 -14.67 -9.19 -2.48
CA PHE A 199 -13.98 -10.40 -2.94
C PHE A 199 -14.39 -11.62 -2.12
N ASP A 200 -14.34 -12.82 -2.76
CA ASP A 200 -14.48 -14.09 -2.08
C ASP A 200 -13.32 -14.29 -1.08
N LEU A 201 -13.58 -15.04 -0.02
CA LEU A 201 -12.60 -15.28 1.04
C LEU A 201 -11.33 -15.95 0.49
N GLU A 202 -11.48 -16.96 -0.37
CA GLU A 202 -10.39 -17.68 -1.01
C GLU A 202 -9.47 -16.75 -1.80
N LYS A 203 -10.04 -15.80 -2.56
CA LYS A 203 -9.27 -14.82 -3.35
C LYS A 203 -8.45 -13.88 -2.46
N LEU A 204 -9.01 -13.46 -1.32
CA LEU A 204 -8.29 -12.62 -0.36
C LEU A 204 -7.17 -13.39 0.34
N GLU A 205 -7.39 -14.68 0.64
CA GLU A 205 -6.40 -15.54 1.28
C GLU A 205 -5.23 -15.83 0.34
N GLU A 206 -5.50 -16.14 -0.94
CA GLU A 206 -4.47 -16.32 -1.95
C GLU A 206 -3.66 -15.04 -2.19
N ASN A 207 -4.32 -13.88 -2.26
CA ASN A 207 -3.64 -12.59 -2.38
C ASN A 207 -2.76 -12.29 -1.15
N LEU A 208 -3.26 -12.55 0.06
CA LEU A 208 -2.48 -12.42 1.29
C LEU A 208 -1.27 -13.35 1.29
N GLY A 209 -1.45 -14.61 0.87
CA GLY A 209 -0.36 -15.58 0.74
C GLY A 209 0.72 -15.10 -0.22
N ALA A 210 0.35 -14.69 -1.44
CA ALA A 210 1.27 -14.18 -2.46
C ALA A 210 2.04 -12.94 -1.98
N PHE A 211 1.37 -12.03 -1.27
CA PHE A 211 2.01 -10.86 -0.67
C PHE A 211 3.02 -11.25 0.42
N MET A 212 2.65 -12.12 1.35
CA MET A 212 3.52 -12.56 2.43
C MET A 212 4.73 -13.33 1.91
N ASP A 213 4.57 -14.17 0.89
CA ASP A 213 5.68 -14.87 0.22
C ASP A 213 6.68 -13.88 -0.38
N SER A 214 6.17 -12.81 -1.01
CA SER A 214 7.02 -11.77 -1.60
C SER A 214 7.81 -11.00 -0.53
N ILE A 215 7.18 -10.70 0.61
CA ILE A 215 7.88 -10.10 1.77
C ILE A 215 8.98 -11.02 2.29
N ILE A 216 8.69 -12.32 2.45
CA ILE A 216 9.66 -13.31 2.96
C ILE A 216 10.85 -13.44 2.00
N ARG A 217 10.61 -13.45 0.68
CA ARG A 217 11.68 -13.46 -0.34
C ARG A 217 12.54 -12.20 -0.33
N ALA A 218 11.92 -11.04 -0.02
CA ALA A 218 12.59 -9.75 0.07
C ALA A 218 13.39 -9.55 1.37
N ARG A 219 13.50 -10.58 2.23
CA ARG A 219 14.24 -10.50 3.49
C ARG A 219 15.70 -10.12 3.27
N PRO A 220 16.18 -8.99 3.85
CA PRO A 220 17.59 -8.63 3.80
C PRO A 220 18.47 -9.64 4.56
N ALA A 221 19.68 -9.88 4.07
CA ALA A 221 20.65 -10.74 4.75
C ALA A 221 21.03 -10.21 6.16
N ALA A 222 20.97 -8.89 6.33
CA ALA A 222 21.24 -8.21 7.61
C ALA A 222 20.12 -8.39 8.65
N ALA A 223 18.91 -8.86 8.27
CA ALA A 223 17.81 -9.08 9.20
C ALA A 223 18.04 -10.35 10.02
N LYS A 224 18.32 -10.18 11.32
CA LYS A 224 18.56 -11.27 12.27
C LYS A 224 17.27 -11.67 13.00
N GLY A 225 17.16 -12.95 13.42
CA GLY A 225 16.03 -13.44 14.21
C GLY A 225 14.72 -13.55 13.45
N GLY A 226 13.59 -13.38 14.14
CA GLY A 226 12.25 -13.44 13.55
C GLY A 226 11.98 -12.23 12.68
N TYR A 227 11.93 -12.43 11.37
CA TYR A 227 11.77 -11.35 10.40
C TYR A 227 10.38 -10.71 10.44
N VAL A 228 9.32 -11.53 10.40
CA VAL A 228 7.93 -11.06 10.57
C VAL A 228 7.60 -11.04 12.05
N GLN A 229 7.29 -9.86 12.59
CA GLN A 229 6.94 -9.66 13.99
C GLN A 229 5.44 -9.75 14.23
N SER A 230 4.65 -9.06 13.40
CA SER A 230 3.19 -9.10 13.45
C SER A 230 2.60 -8.88 12.08
N VAL A 231 1.43 -9.47 11.86
CA VAL A 231 0.60 -9.28 10.67
C VAL A 231 -0.78 -8.89 11.14
N THR A 232 -1.34 -7.84 10.54
CA THR A 232 -2.67 -7.34 10.87
C THR A 232 -3.41 -7.07 9.57
N VAL A 233 -4.63 -7.53 9.46
CA VAL A 233 -5.53 -7.23 8.35
C VAL A 233 -6.67 -6.32 8.82
N SER A 234 -7.11 -5.42 7.96
CA SER A 234 -8.19 -4.49 8.28
C SER A 234 -8.96 -4.09 7.02
N SER A 235 -10.21 -3.73 7.17
CA SER A 235 -10.92 -2.97 6.13
C SER A 235 -10.61 -1.47 6.27
N THR A 236 -10.94 -0.67 5.25
CA THR A 236 -10.60 0.78 5.20
C THR A 236 -11.07 1.54 6.44
N MET A 237 -12.25 1.24 6.96
CA MET A 237 -12.84 1.93 8.12
C MET A 237 -12.92 1.03 9.36
N GLY A 238 -12.63 -0.26 9.23
CA GLY A 238 -12.76 -1.25 10.27
C GLY A 238 -11.57 -1.34 11.22
N PRO A 239 -11.70 -2.08 12.32
CA PRO A 239 -10.61 -2.36 13.24
C PRO A 239 -9.61 -3.35 12.63
N GLY A 240 -8.36 -3.27 13.10
CA GLY A 240 -7.33 -4.25 12.73
C GLY A 240 -7.52 -5.58 13.46
N VAL A 241 -7.43 -6.68 12.70
CA VAL A 241 -7.49 -8.06 13.19
C VAL A 241 -6.11 -8.67 13.07
N ALA A 242 -5.58 -9.19 14.18
CA ALA A 242 -4.23 -9.77 14.23
C ALA A 242 -4.22 -11.18 13.65
N VAL A 243 -3.30 -11.44 12.73
CA VAL A 243 -3.04 -12.74 12.12
C VAL A 243 -1.84 -13.41 12.79
N GLU A 244 -1.84 -14.74 12.89
CA GLU A 244 -0.75 -15.50 13.50
C GLU A 244 0.53 -15.40 12.65
N PRO A 245 1.58 -14.69 13.13
CA PRO A 245 2.79 -14.46 12.33
C PRO A 245 3.70 -15.68 12.21
N THR A 246 3.51 -16.74 13.05
CA THR A 246 4.35 -17.95 13.01
C THR A 246 4.18 -18.72 11.71
N LEU A 247 3.04 -18.59 11.05
CA LEU A 247 2.76 -19.18 9.73
C LEU A 247 3.72 -18.65 8.65
N TYR A 248 4.17 -17.40 8.80
CA TYR A 248 5.05 -16.70 7.88
C TYR A 248 6.51 -16.67 8.36
N ARG A 249 6.81 -17.30 9.48
CA ARG A 249 8.19 -17.55 9.89
C ARG A 249 8.71 -18.67 9.00
N ARG A 250 9.71 -18.37 8.17
CA ARG A 250 10.32 -19.32 7.28
C ARG A 250 10.55 -20.66 8.01
N ARG A 251 9.94 -21.72 7.50
CA ARG A 251 10.42 -23.07 7.76
C ARG A 251 11.84 -23.13 7.18
N LEU A 252 12.86 -23.13 8.05
CA LEU A 252 14.25 -23.35 7.72
C LEU A 252 14.42 -24.75 7.14
#